data_775742963608e49d60ac2181bee4b164
#
_entry.id   775742963608e49d60ac2181bee4b164
#
_cell.length_a   1.000
_cell.length_b   1.000
_cell.length_c   1.000
_cell.angle_alpha   90.00
_cell.angle_beta   90.00
_cell.angle_gamma   90.00
#
_symmetry.space_group_name_H-M   'P 1'
#
loop_
_entity.id
_entity.type
_entity.pdbx_description
1 polymer ?
#
loop_
_entity_poly.entity_id
_entity_poly.type
_entity_poly.pdbx_seq_one_letter_code
_entity_poly.pdbx_strand_id
1 'polypeptide(L)'
;MRFMYIVTPAHPVPATTELMEAVHKLADREIKAGHMLDSGALMPRTLGAQVRITDGQLSVIDGPFVEAKEVIGGYAIFELRDKEEAVAKAVEFMQVHKDHMPGWEGTCEVRAFAGP
;
A
#
# COMPACT_ATOMS: atom_id res chain seq x y z
N MET A 1 -11.51 -9.65 11.50
CA MET A 1 -11.64 -9.42 10.04
C MET A 1 -10.29 -9.07 9.45
N ARG A 2 -10.06 -9.50 8.25
CA ARG A 2 -8.81 -9.24 7.56
C ARG A 2 -8.98 -8.11 6.56
N PHE A 3 -8.03 -7.18 6.56
CA PHE A 3 -8.06 -6.00 5.69
C PHE A 3 -6.75 -5.87 4.93
N MET A 4 -6.85 -5.35 3.71
CA MET A 4 -5.69 -4.96 2.93
C MET A 4 -5.63 -3.44 2.86
N TYR A 5 -4.45 -2.90 3.12
CA TYR A 5 -4.15 -1.49 2.89
C TYR A 5 -3.38 -1.39 1.59
N ILE A 6 -3.83 -0.50 0.72
CA ILE A 6 -3.21 -0.28 -0.59
C ILE A 6 -2.76 1.17 -0.63
N VAL A 7 -1.45 1.38 -0.70
CA VAL A 7 -0.86 2.71 -0.67
C VAL A 7 -0.51 3.15 -2.08
N THR A 8 -1.07 4.28 -2.50
CA THR A 8 -0.86 4.83 -3.83
C THR A 8 -0.34 6.27 -3.70
N PRO A 9 0.97 6.50 -3.82
CA PRO A 9 1.50 7.86 -3.83
C PRO A 9 0.99 8.63 -5.05
N ALA A 10 0.71 9.92 -4.88
CA ALA A 10 0.28 10.76 -5.99
C ALA A 10 1.44 11.08 -6.94
N HIS A 11 2.67 11.09 -6.40
CA HIS A 11 3.87 11.37 -7.17
C HIS A 11 4.97 10.39 -6.81
N PRO A 12 5.84 10.01 -7.76
CA PRO A 12 6.92 9.05 -7.50
C PRO A 12 8.10 9.73 -6.78
N VAL A 13 7.88 10.13 -5.54
CA VAL A 13 8.90 10.78 -4.72
C VAL A 13 9.48 9.76 -3.73
N PRO A 14 10.80 9.58 -3.68
CA PRO A 14 11.40 8.66 -2.73
C PRO A 14 11.10 9.07 -1.28
N ALA A 15 10.83 8.09 -0.43
CA ALA A 15 10.59 8.34 0.98
C ALA A 15 11.86 8.88 1.64
N THR A 16 11.67 9.85 2.55
CA THR A 16 12.79 10.37 3.35
C THR A 16 13.20 9.33 4.39
N THR A 17 14.43 9.48 4.91
CA THR A 17 14.91 8.61 5.98
C THR A 17 14.00 8.71 7.21
N GLU A 18 13.58 9.94 7.56
CA GLU A 18 12.69 10.17 8.70
C GLU A 18 11.35 9.44 8.52
N LEU A 19 10.78 9.47 7.33
CA LEU A 19 9.53 8.76 7.05
C LEU A 19 9.73 7.25 7.15
N MET A 20 10.80 6.73 6.58
CA MET A 20 11.08 5.29 6.61
C MET A 20 11.25 4.80 8.04
N GLU A 21 11.99 5.53 8.88
CA GLU A 21 12.17 5.16 10.27
C GLU A 21 10.84 5.16 11.03
N ALA A 22 10.01 6.18 10.81
CA ALA A 22 8.72 6.29 11.48
C ALA A 22 7.77 5.17 11.03
N VAL A 23 7.77 4.83 9.74
CA VAL A 23 6.94 3.74 9.21
C VAL A 23 7.41 2.39 9.77
N HIS A 24 8.72 2.15 9.83
CA HIS A 24 9.25 0.91 10.39
C HIS A 24 8.88 0.77 11.87
N LYS A 25 8.93 1.86 12.61
CA LYS A 25 8.57 1.86 14.04
C LYS A 25 7.10 1.51 14.24
N LEU A 26 6.24 2.09 13.40
CA LEU A 26 4.81 1.81 13.43
C LEU A 26 4.55 0.34 13.06
N ALA A 27 5.21 -0.16 12.01
CA ALA A 27 5.08 -1.56 11.58
C ALA A 27 5.51 -2.52 12.69
N ASP A 28 6.63 -2.26 13.35
CA ASP A 28 7.10 -3.08 14.47
C ASP A 28 6.06 -3.18 15.57
N ARG A 29 5.45 -2.05 15.93
CA ARG A 29 4.41 -2.01 16.94
C ARG A 29 3.22 -2.89 16.54
N GLU A 30 2.80 -2.81 15.29
CA GLU A 30 1.63 -3.55 14.81
C GLU A 30 1.93 -5.04 14.62
N ILE A 31 3.15 -5.39 14.25
CA ILE A 31 3.58 -6.79 14.19
C ILE A 31 3.57 -7.40 15.59
N LYS A 32 4.15 -6.71 16.56
CA LYS A 32 4.21 -7.19 17.95
C LYS A 32 2.84 -7.33 18.58
N ALA A 33 1.91 -6.47 18.19
CA ALA A 33 0.53 -6.54 18.66
C ALA A 33 -0.28 -7.66 17.99
N GLY A 34 0.28 -8.30 16.97
CA GLY A 34 -0.41 -9.36 16.23
C GLY A 34 -1.39 -8.84 15.20
N HIS A 35 -1.37 -7.54 14.91
CA HIS A 35 -2.29 -6.94 13.95
C HIS A 35 -1.81 -7.05 12.50
N MET A 36 -0.55 -6.74 12.26
CA MET A 36 0.01 -6.80 10.89
C MET A 36 0.49 -8.20 10.59
N LEU A 37 -0.08 -8.79 9.53
CA LEU A 37 0.26 -10.15 9.09
C LEU A 37 1.32 -10.14 8.01
N ASP A 38 1.31 -9.13 7.13
CA ASP A 38 2.23 -9.01 6.01
C ASP A 38 2.27 -7.58 5.51
N SER A 39 3.36 -7.21 4.86
CA SER A 39 3.48 -5.90 4.21
C SER A 39 4.62 -5.93 3.21
N GLY A 40 4.59 -4.99 2.26
CA GLY A 40 5.67 -4.88 1.29
C GLY A 40 5.58 -3.60 0.49
N ALA A 41 6.75 -3.13 0.04
CA ALA A 41 6.85 -2.07 -0.93
C ALA A 41 7.01 -2.70 -2.31
N LEU A 42 6.43 -2.07 -3.33
CA LEU A 42 6.50 -2.59 -4.69
C LEU A 42 7.55 -1.84 -5.50
N MET A 43 8.24 -2.59 -6.34
CA MET A 43 9.21 -2.01 -7.27
C MET A 43 8.47 -1.26 -8.38
N PRO A 44 9.14 -0.34 -9.10
CA PRO A 44 8.50 0.39 -10.19
C PRO A 44 7.91 -0.54 -11.24
N ARG A 45 6.82 -0.11 -11.86
CA ARG A 45 6.12 -0.90 -12.89
C ARG A 45 6.99 -1.26 -14.08
N THR A 46 8.03 -0.47 -14.34
CA THR A 46 8.98 -0.77 -15.43
C THR A 46 9.68 -2.12 -15.26
N LEU A 47 9.71 -2.64 -14.03
CA LEU A 47 10.31 -3.94 -13.71
C LEU A 47 9.27 -5.06 -13.66
N GLY A 48 8.02 -4.75 -13.96
CA GLY A 48 6.93 -5.72 -13.90
C GLY A 48 6.38 -6.09 -15.25
N ALA A 49 5.31 -6.84 -15.25
CA ALA A 49 4.60 -7.25 -16.43
C ALA A 49 3.11 -7.33 -16.16
N GLN A 50 2.32 -7.22 -17.21
CA GLN A 50 0.89 -7.45 -17.15
C GLN A 50 0.53 -8.65 -18.02
N VAL A 51 -0.36 -9.48 -17.52
CA VAL A 51 -0.97 -10.52 -18.33
C VAL A 51 -2.45 -10.16 -18.47
N ARG A 52 -2.91 -10.08 -19.70
CA ARG A 52 -4.24 -9.57 -20.00
C ARG A 52 -5.06 -10.56 -20.81
N ILE A 53 -6.35 -10.58 -20.56
CA ILE A 53 -7.30 -11.27 -21.43
C ILE A 53 -8.20 -10.21 -22.06
N THR A 54 -8.21 -10.14 -23.38
CA THR A 54 -9.05 -9.20 -24.13
C THR A 54 -9.63 -9.97 -25.31
N ASP A 55 -10.94 -9.96 -25.45
CA ASP A 55 -11.65 -10.68 -26.52
C ASP A 55 -11.27 -12.16 -26.55
N GLY A 56 -11.14 -12.77 -25.38
CA GLY A 56 -10.79 -14.18 -25.26
C GLY A 56 -9.33 -14.52 -25.52
N GLN A 57 -8.48 -13.51 -25.67
CA GLN A 57 -7.07 -13.71 -25.97
C GLN A 57 -6.17 -13.28 -24.83
N LEU A 58 -5.18 -14.12 -24.53
CA LEU A 58 -4.16 -13.82 -23.55
C LEU A 58 -3.01 -13.04 -24.20
N SER A 59 -2.53 -12.03 -23.49
CA SER A 59 -1.34 -11.30 -23.90
C SER A 59 -0.49 -10.98 -22.71
N VAL A 60 0.82 -10.91 -22.91
CA VAL A 60 1.79 -10.52 -21.88
C VAL A 60 2.40 -9.20 -22.31
N ILE A 61 2.36 -8.22 -21.43
CA ILE A 61 2.91 -6.90 -21.67
C ILE A 61 4.01 -6.66 -20.65
N ASP A 62 5.25 -6.60 -21.09
CA ASP A 62 6.36 -6.23 -20.21
C ASP A 62 6.35 -4.71 -20.00
N GLY A 63 6.81 -4.26 -18.83
CA GLY A 63 6.97 -2.82 -18.63
C GLY A 63 7.99 -2.22 -19.57
N PRO A 64 7.91 -0.91 -19.86
CA PRO A 64 6.99 0.06 -19.26
C PRO A 64 5.58 -0.02 -19.84
N PHE A 65 4.59 0.25 -19.01
CA PHE A 65 3.21 0.33 -19.45
C PHE A 65 2.90 1.75 -19.90
N VAL A 66 2.06 1.86 -20.91
CA VAL A 66 1.79 3.14 -21.55
C VAL A 66 1.16 4.14 -20.60
N GLU A 67 0.41 3.68 -19.62
CA GLU A 67 -0.20 4.57 -18.64
C GLU A 67 -0.46 3.97 -17.32
N ALA A 68 -0.11 4.72 -16.28
CA ALA A 68 -0.68 4.51 -14.99
C ALA A 68 -0.85 5.86 -14.34
N LYS A 69 -2.08 6.31 -14.21
CA LYS A 69 -2.38 7.50 -13.45
C LYS A 69 -2.15 7.23 -11.97
N GLU A 70 -2.34 5.99 -11.56
CA GLU A 70 -2.15 5.58 -10.19
C GLU A 70 -1.32 4.31 -10.15
N VAL A 71 -0.21 4.36 -9.43
CA VAL A 71 0.70 3.23 -9.28
C VAL A 71 0.76 2.87 -7.81
N ILE A 72 0.34 1.65 -7.50
CA ILE A 72 0.40 1.15 -6.11
C ILE A 72 1.86 1.08 -5.68
N GLY A 73 2.18 1.75 -4.57
CA GLY A 73 3.54 1.78 -4.04
C GLY A 73 3.80 0.72 -2.98
N GLY A 74 2.75 0.19 -2.36
CA GLY A 74 2.92 -0.82 -1.34
C GLY A 74 1.60 -1.31 -0.79
N TYR A 75 1.69 -2.33 0.07
CA TYR A 75 0.51 -2.93 0.67
C TYR A 75 0.80 -3.39 2.09
N ALA A 76 -0.26 -3.61 2.87
CA ALA A 76 -0.16 -4.30 4.15
C ALA A 76 -1.43 -5.10 4.38
N ILE A 77 -1.32 -6.20 5.11
CA ILE A 77 -2.45 -7.05 5.47
C ILE A 77 -2.55 -7.09 6.98
N PHE A 78 -3.74 -6.75 7.49
CA PHE A 78 -3.99 -6.67 8.93
C PHE A 78 -5.16 -7.56 9.32
N GLU A 79 -5.09 -8.09 10.53
CA GLU A 79 -6.22 -8.74 11.20
C GLU A 79 -6.71 -7.78 12.28
N LEU A 80 -7.91 -7.25 12.13
CA LEU A 80 -8.47 -6.24 13.01
C LEU A 80 -9.92 -6.58 13.34
N ARG A 81 -10.45 -5.89 14.34
CA ARG A 81 -11.78 -6.16 14.88
C ARG A 81 -12.89 -5.80 13.89
N ASP A 82 -12.79 -4.61 13.27
CA ASP A 82 -13.81 -4.08 12.38
C ASP A 82 -13.26 -2.97 11.49
N LYS A 83 -14.12 -2.45 10.63
CA LYS A 83 -13.74 -1.38 9.70
C LYS A 83 -13.33 -0.10 10.42
N GLU A 84 -13.96 0.23 11.55
CA GLU A 84 -13.61 1.43 12.31
C GLU A 84 -12.16 1.38 12.77
N GLU A 85 -11.74 0.24 13.31
CA GLU A 85 -10.36 0.05 13.73
C GLU A 85 -9.41 0.12 12.54
N ALA A 86 -9.80 -0.49 11.41
CA ALA A 86 -8.98 -0.48 10.21
C ALA A 86 -8.77 0.94 9.68
N VAL A 87 -9.83 1.75 9.68
CA VAL A 87 -9.73 3.16 9.24
C VAL A 87 -8.87 3.97 10.21
N ALA A 88 -9.03 3.76 11.51
CA ALA A 88 -8.24 4.47 12.51
C ALA A 88 -6.74 4.20 12.32
N LYS A 89 -6.36 2.96 12.02
CA LYS A 89 -4.96 2.62 11.78
C LYS A 89 -4.45 3.18 10.46
N ALA A 90 -5.29 3.28 9.44
CA ALA A 90 -4.94 3.93 8.19
C ALA A 90 -4.70 5.43 8.39
N VAL A 91 -5.54 6.08 9.20
CA VAL A 91 -5.37 7.49 9.55
C VAL A 91 -4.02 7.69 10.27
N GLU A 92 -3.70 6.84 11.21
CA GLU A 92 -2.43 6.91 11.93
C GLU A 92 -1.23 6.76 10.98
N PHE A 93 -1.30 5.80 10.06
CA PHE A 93 -0.27 5.58 9.06
C PHE A 93 -0.08 6.83 8.17
N MET A 94 -1.17 7.40 7.71
CA MET A 94 -1.12 8.61 6.86
C MET A 94 -0.66 9.84 7.64
N GLN A 95 -0.99 9.91 8.93
CA GLN A 95 -0.50 10.99 9.79
C GLN A 95 1.03 10.94 9.90
N VAL A 96 1.60 9.74 9.96
CA VAL A 96 3.06 9.57 9.97
C VAL A 96 3.67 10.17 8.70
N HIS A 97 3.03 9.96 7.54
CA HIS A 97 3.49 10.56 6.29
C HIS A 97 3.42 12.08 6.34
N LYS A 98 2.32 12.61 6.83
CA LYS A 98 2.12 14.05 6.94
C LYS A 98 3.16 14.70 7.85
N ASP A 99 3.47 14.04 8.96
CA ASP A 99 4.39 14.58 9.96
C ASP A 99 5.86 14.49 9.53
N HIS A 100 6.24 13.41 8.87
CA HIS A 100 7.65 13.13 8.57
C HIS A 100 8.06 13.39 7.12
N MET A 101 7.11 13.70 6.27
CA MET A 101 7.38 14.07 4.88
C MET A 101 6.36 15.12 4.42
N PRO A 102 6.48 16.36 4.93
CA PRO A 102 5.54 17.43 4.56
C PRO A 102 5.46 17.60 3.04
N GLY A 103 4.25 17.73 2.54
CA GLY A 103 4.02 17.84 1.11
C GLY A 103 3.76 16.53 0.40
N TRP A 104 3.98 15.40 1.06
CA TRP A 104 3.63 14.10 0.48
C TRP A 104 2.12 14.00 0.30
N GLU A 105 1.72 13.54 -0.88
CA GLU A 105 0.31 13.31 -1.21
C GLU A 105 0.12 11.90 -1.71
N GLY A 106 -1.01 11.30 -1.38
CA GLY A 106 -1.33 9.96 -1.80
C GLY A 106 -2.57 9.45 -1.08
N THR A 107 -2.87 8.18 -1.30
CA THR A 107 -4.01 7.52 -0.67
C THR A 107 -3.58 6.24 0.00
N CYS A 108 -4.33 5.86 1.02
CA CYS A 108 -4.25 4.55 1.63
C CYS A 108 -5.67 3.99 1.59
N GLU A 109 -5.93 3.10 0.65
CA GLU A 109 -7.24 2.47 0.53
C GLU A 109 -7.33 1.29 1.49
N VAL A 110 -8.47 1.17 2.17
CA VAL A 110 -8.73 0.09 3.11
C VAL A 110 -9.79 -0.82 2.52
N ARG A 111 -9.46 -2.10 2.30
CA ARG A 111 -10.40 -3.06 1.73
C ARG A 111 -10.46 -4.33 2.57
N ALA A 112 -11.66 -4.74 2.91
CA ALA A 112 -11.86 -5.99 3.63
C ALA A 112 -11.71 -7.17 2.66
N PHE A 113 -11.09 -8.25 3.15
CA PHE A 113 -11.08 -9.50 2.39
C PHE A 113 -12.47 -10.12 2.42
N ALA A 114 -12.85 -10.76 1.33
CA ALA A 114 -14.11 -11.48 1.26
C ALA A 114 -14.01 -12.82 2.00
N GLY A 115 -15.13 -13.24 2.55
CA GLY A 115 -15.27 -14.53 3.15
C GLY A 115 -14.71 -14.64 4.55
N PRO A 116 -14.84 -15.80 5.14
CA PRO A 116 -14.29 -16.06 6.46
C PRO A 116 -12.78 -16.18 6.43
#